data_d6b0dbc2160d7ba31f490831a42348e7
#
_entry.id   d6b0dbc2160d7ba31f490831a42348e7
#
_cell.length_a   1.000
_cell.length_b   1.000
_cell.length_c   1.000
_cell.angle_alpha   90.00
_cell.angle_beta   90.00
_cell.angle_gamma   90.00
#
_symmetry.space_group_name_H-M   'P 1'
#
loop_
_entity.id
_entity.type
_entity.pdbx_description
1 polymer ?
#
loop_
_entity_poly.entity_id
_entity_poly.type
_entity_poly.pdbx_seq_one_letter_code
_entity_poly.pdbx_strand_id
1 'polypeptide(L)'
;MIKLMPHTLLVAFSVMMFQTKAQEAKTNSFSLQQSIDYAYKNSPNYLNAENDVLMAKYKRKEVLGMAMPQIGTSVDMKNFMKIPTSVLPNFVAPASYSGSIGALQQAGLPVVADPARLDQNNYPEIAANFGTTFQAQASASASLLVFSADYLIGLKATKEYISLMNINVTRSKVDLVSQVSKAYYSVLVNKERIQLLNANITKLEKLLNDTRAFNKQGFVEQIDVDRLEVAFNNLITEQQKVVRLISLSENVLKFQMGYTGQDNLVLTDSLSITDNSEITVTKTDATKRSEYQLLEVQQRLNTINVKRLKFGYLPTLVAYSSFSYSGQRNDLKYFTKEHVWYPTALLGGTLSLSIFDGFQRHYKIQQAKLDFKKGENTLRNLQLAIELEGASAAVNYNNAVASLQVQKRNLDLSKNIYTVSQKKYEQGVGSNLEVINAQTSLKESEINYFNAVYDMLVYKVDYLKATGNLVK
;
A
#
# COMPACT_ATOMS: atom_id res chain seq x y z
N MET A 1 -69.29 21.33 -0.57
CA MET A 1 -69.70 20.31 0.42
C MET A 1 -68.65 19.21 0.46
N ILE A 2 -67.74 19.30 1.40
CA ILE A 2 -66.63 18.35 1.60
C ILE A 2 -66.92 17.60 2.89
N LYS A 3 -67.20 16.29 2.76
CA LYS A 3 -67.37 15.40 3.93
C LYS A 3 -66.03 14.95 4.47
N LEU A 4 -65.74 15.34 5.69
CA LEU A 4 -64.67 14.77 6.52
C LEU A 4 -65.07 13.39 7.01
N MET A 5 -64.17 12.42 6.85
CA MET A 5 -64.20 11.13 7.58
C MET A 5 -63.03 11.08 8.56
N PRO A 6 -63.21 10.63 9.81
CA PRO A 6 -62.16 10.53 10.79
C PRO A 6 -61.41 9.20 10.65
N HIS A 7 -60.06 9.24 10.56
CA HIS A 7 -59.24 8.06 10.64
C HIS A 7 -58.86 7.81 12.09
N THR A 8 -59.42 6.77 12.64
CA THR A 8 -59.01 6.17 13.89
C THR A 8 -57.60 5.57 13.77
N LEU A 9 -56.65 6.15 14.49
CA LEU A 9 -55.27 5.68 14.60
C LEU A 9 -55.22 4.47 15.53
N LEU A 10 -55.01 3.27 14.97
CA LEU A 10 -54.76 2.04 15.73
C LEU A 10 -53.26 1.96 16.00
N VAL A 11 -52.84 2.35 17.22
CA VAL A 11 -51.44 2.19 17.69
C VAL A 11 -51.25 0.73 18.05
N ALA A 12 -50.67 -0.04 17.13
CA ALA A 12 -50.17 -1.38 17.44
C ALA A 12 -48.82 -1.24 18.12
N PHE A 13 -48.80 -1.44 19.44
CA PHE A 13 -47.57 -1.54 20.27
C PHE A 13 -46.95 -2.92 20.01
N SER A 14 -46.06 -3.01 19.00
CA SER A 14 -45.27 -4.23 18.79
C SER A 14 -44.14 -4.26 19.83
N VAL A 15 -44.29 -5.12 20.82
CA VAL A 15 -43.26 -5.49 21.75
C VAL A 15 -42.15 -6.22 20.97
N MET A 16 -41.13 -5.46 20.53
CA MET A 16 -39.88 -6.04 20.04
C MET A 16 -39.19 -6.71 21.23
N MET A 17 -39.33 -8.04 21.35
CA MET A 17 -38.41 -8.83 22.14
C MET A 17 -37.03 -8.68 21.57
N PHE A 18 -36.20 -7.83 22.16
CA PHE A 18 -34.78 -7.88 22.02
C PHE A 18 -34.32 -9.25 22.52
N GLN A 19 -34.15 -10.21 21.63
CA GLN A 19 -33.29 -11.33 21.86
C GLN A 19 -31.86 -10.78 22.04
N THR A 20 -31.47 -10.53 23.27
CA THR A 20 -30.07 -10.44 23.64
C THR A 20 -29.47 -11.81 23.32
N LYS A 21 -28.92 -11.94 22.09
CA LYS A 21 -27.90 -12.97 21.88
C LYS A 21 -26.86 -12.72 22.96
N ALA A 22 -26.79 -13.62 23.93
CA ALA A 22 -25.67 -13.70 24.84
C ALA A 22 -24.44 -13.69 23.92
N GLN A 23 -23.70 -12.62 23.96
CA GLN A 23 -22.40 -12.48 23.26
C GLN A 23 -21.56 -13.55 23.99
N GLU A 24 -21.42 -14.73 23.37
CA GLU A 24 -20.44 -15.72 23.82
C GLU A 24 -19.18 -14.93 24.09
N ALA A 25 -18.72 -14.94 25.33
CA ALA A 25 -17.46 -14.31 25.71
C ALA A 25 -16.41 -14.92 24.78
N LYS A 26 -16.05 -14.17 23.73
CA LYS A 26 -14.97 -14.56 22.82
C LYS A 26 -13.77 -14.76 23.73
N THR A 27 -13.43 -16.01 23.97
CA THR A 27 -12.19 -16.35 24.63
C THR A 27 -11.09 -15.74 23.78
N ASN A 28 -10.46 -14.66 24.28
CA ASN A 28 -9.36 -13.94 23.62
C ASN A 28 -8.09 -14.80 23.68
N SER A 29 -8.25 -16.11 23.44
CA SER A 29 -7.20 -17.11 23.46
C SER A 29 -6.72 -17.38 22.04
N PHE A 30 -5.42 -17.24 21.81
CA PHE A 30 -4.80 -17.37 20.50
C PHE A 30 -3.58 -18.29 20.56
N SER A 31 -3.54 -19.28 19.67
CA SER A 31 -2.28 -19.91 19.26
C SER A 31 -1.52 -19.02 18.28
N LEU A 32 -0.28 -19.34 17.98
CA LEU A 32 0.48 -18.64 16.95
C LEU A 32 -0.25 -18.64 15.60
N GLN A 33 -0.76 -19.80 15.18
CA GLN A 33 -1.49 -19.90 13.92
C GLN A 33 -2.78 -19.09 13.92
N GLN A 34 -3.54 -19.13 15.01
CA GLN A 34 -4.76 -18.32 15.16
C GLN A 34 -4.47 -16.81 15.17
N SER A 35 -3.33 -16.39 15.75
CA SER A 35 -2.87 -15.00 15.72
C SER A 35 -2.56 -14.55 14.31
N ILE A 36 -1.91 -15.39 13.52
CA ILE A 36 -1.62 -15.14 12.10
C ILE A 36 -2.91 -15.07 11.27
N ASP A 37 -3.83 -16.03 11.46
CA ASP A 37 -5.10 -16.07 10.75
C ASP A 37 -6.00 -14.87 11.09
N TYR A 38 -5.96 -14.40 12.33
CA TYR A 38 -6.63 -13.18 12.76
C TYR A 38 -6.00 -11.95 12.08
N ALA A 39 -4.67 -11.90 12.04
CA ALA A 39 -3.92 -10.80 11.41
C ALA A 39 -4.21 -10.68 9.91
N TYR A 40 -4.38 -11.77 9.17
CA TYR A 40 -4.79 -11.73 7.76
C TYR A 40 -6.15 -11.07 7.54
N LYS A 41 -7.04 -11.15 8.52
CA LYS A 41 -8.39 -10.57 8.41
C LYS A 41 -8.47 -9.13 8.91
N ASN A 42 -7.53 -8.70 9.74
CA ASN A 42 -7.67 -7.44 10.47
C ASN A 42 -6.47 -6.50 10.34
N SER A 43 -5.30 -6.96 9.90
CA SER A 43 -4.13 -6.09 9.76
C SER A 43 -4.30 -5.08 8.63
N PRO A 44 -4.29 -3.76 8.92
CA PRO A 44 -4.48 -2.73 7.89
C PRO A 44 -3.45 -2.81 6.75
N ASN A 45 -2.21 -3.15 7.04
CA ASN A 45 -1.14 -3.24 6.04
C ASN A 45 -1.40 -4.36 5.03
N TYR A 46 -1.90 -5.51 5.50
CA TYR A 46 -2.24 -6.63 4.63
C TYR A 46 -3.50 -6.33 3.80
N LEU A 47 -4.55 -5.78 4.42
CA LEU A 47 -5.78 -5.39 3.74
C LEU A 47 -5.53 -4.31 2.68
N ASN A 48 -4.61 -3.36 2.95
CA ASN A 48 -4.22 -2.37 1.96
C ASN A 48 -3.53 -3.01 0.75
N ALA A 49 -2.67 -4.01 0.95
CA ALA A 49 -2.05 -4.73 -0.16
C ALA A 49 -3.09 -5.49 -1.02
N GLU A 50 -4.16 -6.05 -0.42
CA GLU A 50 -5.28 -6.64 -1.16
C GLU A 50 -6.07 -5.58 -1.95
N ASN A 51 -6.30 -4.41 -1.35
CA ASN A 51 -6.94 -3.28 -2.03
C ASN A 51 -6.12 -2.79 -3.22
N ASP A 52 -4.78 -2.80 -3.14
CA ASP A 52 -3.89 -2.44 -4.25
C ASP A 52 -4.09 -3.38 -5.45
N VAL A 53 -4.36 -4.67 -5.22
CA VAL A 53 -4.72 -5.61 -6.30
C VAL A 53 -6.05 -5.22 -6.96
N LEU A 54 -7.05 -4.83 -6.15
CA LEU A 54 -8.34 -4.37 -6.69
C LEU A 54 -8.16 -3.07 -7.48
N MET A 55 -7.37 -2.12 -6.96
CA MET A 55 -7.02 -0.89 -7.67
C MET A 55 -6.35 -1.19 -9.02
N ALA A 56 -5.40 -2.12 -9.07
CA ALA A 56 -4.75 -2.53 -10.31
C ALA A 56 -5.74 -3.16 -11.32
N LYS A 57 -6.71 -3.95 -10.84
CA LYS A 57 -7.78 -4.50 -11.67
C LYS A 57 -8.70 -3.40 -12.22
N TYR A 58 -9.06 -2.41 -11.41
CA TYR A 58 -9.83 -1.25 -11.87
C TYR A 58 -9.03 -0.38 -12.82
N LYS A 59 -7.72 -0.18 -12.59
CA LYS A 59 -6.84 0.54 -13.52
C LYS A 59 -6.80 -0.13 -14.89
N ARG A 60 -6.80 -1.47 -14.95
CA ARG A 60 -6.94 -2.18 -16.23
C ARG A 60 -8.27 -1.90 -16.91
N LYS A 61 -9.40 -1.86 -16.16
CA LYS A 61 -10.72 -1.52 -16.72
C LYS A 61 -10.76 -0.07 -17.21
N GLU A 62 -10.15 0.86 -16.46
CA GLU A 62 -9.98 2.25 -16.89
C GLU A 62 -9.22 2.34 -18.23
N VAL A 63 -8.08 1.64 -18.34
CA VAL A 63 -7.31 1.60 -19.60
C VAL A 63 -8.13 0.97 -20.72
N LEU A 64 -8.90 -0.10 -20.48
CA LEU A 64 -9.81 -0.67 -21.48
C LEU A 64 -10.87 0.34 -21.92
N GLY A 65 -11.37 1.16 -21.01
CA GLY A 65 -12.32 2.23 -21.30
C GLY A 65 -11.79 3.29 -22.27
N MET A 66 -10.48 3.49 -22.35
CA MET A 66 -9.87 4.46 -23.29
C MET A 66 -10.10 4.11 -24.76
N ALA A 67 -10.33 2.84 -25.08
CA ALA A 67 -10.70 2.39 -26.43
C ALA A 67 -12.20 2.34 -26.67
N MET A 68 -13.03 2.66 -25.67
CA MET A 68 -14.48 2.79 -25.85
C MET A 68 -14.82 4.18 -26.37
N PRO A 69 -16.02 4.35 -27.00
CA PRO A 69 -16.47 5.68 -27.40
C PRO A 69 -16.51 6.63 -26.20
N GLN A 70 -15.82 7.77 -26.34
CA GLN A 70 -15.86 8.86 -25.38
C GLN A 70 -16.88 9.88 -25.86
N ILE A 71 -17.94 10.10 -25.10
CA ILE A 71 -19.04 11.02 -25.45
C ILE A 71 -19.00 12.17 -24.46
N GLY A 72 -18.95 13.38 -25.00
CA GLY A 72 -18.97 14.61 -24.23
C GLY A 72 -19.95 15.62 -24.80
N THR A 73 -20.40 16.54 -23.96
CA THR A 73 -21.22 17.68 -24.37
C THR A 73 -20.58 18.97 -23.87
N SER A 74 -20.69 20.03 -24.66
CA SER A 74 -20.27 21.36 -24.24
C SER A 74 -21.29 22.42 -24.68
N VAL A 75 -21.40 23.47 -23.87
CA VAL A 75 -22.15 24.68 -24.21
C VAL A 75 -21.20 25.84 -24.05
N ASP A 76 -20.95 26.53 -25.16
CA ASP A 76 -20.07 27.67 -25.23
C ASP A 76 -20.88 28.93 -25.52
N MET A 77 -20.67 29.99 -24.76
CA MET A 77 -21.21 31.33 -25.04
C MET A 77 -20.02 32.29 -25.08
N LYS A 78 -19.92 33.01 -26.20
CA LYS A 78 -18.81 33.96 -26.46
C LYS A 78 -19.38 35.32 -26.74
N ASN A 79 -18.79 36.34 -26.15
CA ASN A 79 -19.04 37.75 -26.48
C ASN A 79 -17.75 38.32 -27.06
N PHE A 80 -17.78 38.71 -28.31
CA PHE A 80 -16.68 39.39 -28.97
C PHE A 80 -16.77 40.90 -28.69
N MET A 81 -15.96 41.41 -27.79
CA MET A 81 -15.85 42.83 -27.51
C MET A 81 -15.38 43.62 -28.76
N LYS A 82 -14.67 42.96 -29.63
CA LYS A 82 -14.27 43.47 -30.97
C LYS A 82 -14.35 42.28 -31.92
N ILE A 83 -15.21 42.43 -32.93
CA ILE A 83 -15.37 41.41 -33.98
C ILE A 83 -14.10 41.32 -34.81
N PRO A 84 -13.59 40.10 -35.12
CA PRO A 84 -12.40 39.93 -35.96
C PRO A 84 -12.61 40.59 -37.35
N THR A 85 -11.63 41.36 -37.78
CA THR A 85 -11.61 41.95 -39.10
C THR A 85 -10.84 41.02 -40.04
N SER A 86 -11.48 40.62 -41.13
CA SER A 86 -10.85 39.86 -42.22
C SER A 86 -10.56 40.83 -43.39
N VAL A 87 -9.35 40.76 -43.91
CA VAL A 87 -8.97 41.49 -45.11
C VAL A 87 -9.25 40.58 -46.30
N LEU A 88 -10.04 41.08 -47.24
CA LEU A 88 -10.48 40.33 -48.40
C LEU A 88 -10.15 41.10 -49.69
N PRO A 89 -9.90 40.37 -50.80
CA PRO A 89 -9.86 41.01 -52.10
C PRO A 89 -11.15 41.79 -52.35
N ASN A 90 -11.05 42.93 -52.98
CA ASN A 90 -12.22 43.78 -53.25
C ASN A 90 -13.07 43.21 -54.40
N PHE A 91 -13.96 42.28 -54.07
CA PHE A 91 -14.91 41.71 -55.04
C PHE A 91 -16.12 42.61 -55.30
N VAL A 92 -16.36 43.61 -54.45
CA VAL A 92 -17.53 44.48 -54.51
C VAL A 92 -17.36 45.48 -55.67
N ALA A 93 -16.19 46.07 -55.86
CA ALA A 93 -15.96 47.05 -56.92
C ALA A 93 -16.07 46.45 -58.36
N PRO A 94 -15.45 45.29 -58.66
CA PRO A 94 -15.69 44.58 -59.92
C PRO A 94 -17.12 44.16 -60.15
N ALA A 95 -17.82 43.64 -59.08
CA ALA A 95 -19.18 43.20 -59.16
C ALA A 95 -20.18 44.36 -59.39
N SER A 96 -19.97 45.50 -58.73
CA SER A 96 -20.79 46.70 -58.96
C SER A 96 -20.57 47.25 -60.33
N TYR A 97 -19.33 47.25 -60.82
CA TYR A 97 -19.04 47.66 -62.17
C TYR A 97 -19.64 46.75 -63.24
N SER A 98 -19.55 45.41 -63.05
CA SER A 98 -20.23 44.41 -63.90
C SER A 98 -21.72 44.62 -63.95
N GLY A 99 -22.37 44.81 -62.75
CA GLY A 99 -23.76 45.08 -62.63
C GLY A 99 -24.19 46.36 -63.38
N SER A 100 -23.40 47.45 -63.29
CA SER A 100 -23.66 48.70 -63.98
C SER A 100 -23.59 48.54 -65.49
N ILE A 101 -22.57 47.83 -66.00
CA ILE A 101 -22.42 47.53 -67.42
C ILE A 101 -23.58 46.67 -67.92
N GLY A 102 -23.98 45.63 -67.17
CA GLY A 102 -25.11 44.81 -67.52
C GLY A 102 -26.43 45.60 -67.61
N ALA A 103 -26.71 46.50 -66.68
CA ALA A 103 -27.85 47.38 -66.70
C ALA A 103 -27.89 48.32 -67.91
N LEU A 104 -26.74 48.91 -68.28
CA LEU A 104 -26.60 49.76 -69.48
C LEU A 104 -26.79 48.98 -70.78
N GLN A 105 -26.25 47.78 -70.89
CA GLN A 105 -26.44 46.89 -72.03
C GLN A 105 -27.93 46.48 -72.18
N GLN A 106 -28.60 46.20 -71.06
CA GLN A 106 -30.04 45.88 -71.03
C GLN A 106 -30.91 47.07 -71.44
N ALA A 107 -30.45 48.29 -71.21
CA ALA A 107 -31.06 49.54 -71.70
C ALA A 107 -30.75 49.85 -73.15
N GLY A 108 -30.12 48.95 -73.91
CA GLY A 108 -29.80 49.08 -75.32
C GLY A 108 -28.62 50.00 -75.65
N LEU A 109 -27.81 50.37 -74.68
CA LEU A 109 -26.59 51.15 -74.85
C LEU A 109 -25.41 50.30 -75.25
N PRO A 110 -24.62 50.59 -76.29
CA PRO A 110 -23.47 49.81 -76.72
C PRO A 110 -22.24 50.10 -75.82
N VAL A 111 -22.22 49.44 -74.63
CA VAL A 111 -21.14 49.60 -73.65
C VAL A 111 -20.35 48.28 -73.56
N VAL A 112 -19.02 48.43 -73.71
CA VAL A 112 -18.13 47.29 -73.51
C VAL A 112 -17.48 47.42 -72.14
N ALA A 113 -17.47 46.28 -71.37
CA ALA A 113 -16.81 46.23 -70.06
C ALA A 113 -15.25 46.39 -70.26
N ASP A 114 -14.64 47.17 -69.39
CA ASP A 114 -13.20 47.26 -69.27
C ASP A 114 -12.70 46.06 -68.43
N PRO A 115 -11.88 45.15 -69.03
CA PRO A 115 -11.37 44.00 -68.30
C PRO A 115 -10.58 44.35 -67.03
N ALA A 116 -9.89 45.48 -67.03
CA ALA A 116 -9.12 45.98 -65.91
C ALA A 116 -10.01 46.32 -64.69
N ARG A 117 -11.23 46.77 -64.93
CA ARG A 117 -12.21 47.07 -63.88
C ARG A 117 -13.02 45.84 -63.40
N LEU A 118 -12.89 44.71 -64.07
CA LEU A 118 -13.42 43.43 -63.68
C LEU A 118 -12.47 42.63 -62.81
N ASP A 119 -11.17 42.95 -62.80
CA ASP A 119 -10.15 42.26 -61.98
C ASP A 119 -10.13 42.85 -60.58
N GLN A 120 -10.44 42.02 -59.60
CA GLN A 120 -10.42 42.35 -58.17
C GLN A 120 -9.04 42.80 -57.66
N ASN A 121 -7.95 42.39 -58.32
CA ASN A 121 -6.58 42.73 -57.93
C ASN A 121 -6.22 44.18 -58.25
N ASN A 122 -7.00 44.84 -59.07
CA ASN A 122 -6.82 46.26 -59.42
C ASN A 122 -7.47 47.24 -58.42
N TYR A 123 -8.07 46.72 -57.38
CA TYR A 123 -8.71 47.48 -56.30
C TYR A 123 -8.01 47.23 -54.98
N PRO A 124 -7.94 48.23 -54.07
CA PRO A 124 -7.40 48.04 -52.76
C PRO A 124 -8.28 47.01 -52.00
N GLU A 125 -7.62 46.17 -51.16
CA GLU A 125 -8.27 45.21 -50.31
C GLU A 125 -9.31 45.87 -49.38
N ILE A 126 -10.39 45.19 -49.10
CA ILE A 126 -11.43 45.66 -48.15
C ILE A 126 -11.31 44.96 -46.83
N ALA A 127 -11.28 45.72 -45.75
CA ALA A 127 -11.36 45.22 -44.38
C ALA A 127 -12.83 45.07 -43.99
N ALA A 128 -13.26 43.83 -43.82
CA ALA A 128 -14.65 43.53 -43.44
C ALA A 128 -14.70 42.80 -42.09
N ASN A 129 -15.64 43.19 -41.25
CA ASN A 129 -15.88 42.51 -39.97
C ASN A 129 -16.87 41.40 -40.22
N PHE A 130 -16.43 40.14 -40.19
CA PHE A 130 -17.26 38.97 -40.34
C PHE A 130 -17.54 38.33 -39.00
N GLY A 131 -18.84 38.25 -38.65
CA GLY A 131 -19.30 37.64 -37.41
C GLY A 131 -20.29 38.50 -36.67
N THR A 132 -20.69 38.03 -35.51
CA THR A 132 -21.61 38.71 -34.63
C THR A 132 -20.98 38.91 -33.25
N THR A 133 -21.53 39.88 -32.51
CA THR A 133 -21.03 40.18 -31.15
C THR A 133 -21.18 39.01 -30.21
N PHE A 134 -22.29 38.25 -30.33
CA PHE A 134 -22.55 37.08 -29.45
C PHE A 134 -22.64 35.81 -30.30
N GLN A 135 -21.95 34.79 -29.83
CA GLN A 135 -22.03 33.45 -30.38
C GLN A 135 -22.35 32.46 -29.24
N ALA A 136 -23.31 31.61 -29.47
CA ALA A 136 -23.66 30.50 -28.58
C ALA A 136 -23.58 29.19 -29.36
N GLN A 137 -23.05 28.15 -28.76
CA GLN A 137 -22.94 26.83 -29.36
C GLN A 137 -23.23 25.77 -28.28
N ALA A 138 -24.13 24.87 -28.57
CA ALA A 138 -24.31 23.62 -27.84
C ALA A 138 -23.84 22.47 -28.72
N SER A 139 -22.93 21.64 -28.22
CA SER A 139 -22.40 20.54 -29.01
C SER A 139 -22.38 19.22 -28.22
N ALA A 140 -22.56 18.13 -28.93
CA ALA A 140 -22.28 16.78 -28.48
C ALA A 140 -21.22 16.19 -29.40
N SER A 141 -20.18 15.61 -28.81
CA SER A 141 -19.09 14.98 -29.55
C SER A 141 -18.84 13.56 -29.07
N ALA A 142 -18.50 12.68 -29.98
CA ALA A 142 -18.05 11.33 -29.69
C ALA A 142 -16.69 11.09 -30.36
N SER A 143 -15.78 10.44 -29.63
CA SER A 143 -14.49 10.02 -30.19
C SER A 143 -14.22 8.56 -29.83
N LEU A 144 -13.59 7.83 -30.75
CA LEU A 144 -13.24 6.43 -30.62
C LEU A 144 -11.80 6.20 -31.07
N LEU A 145 -11.00 5.63 -30.19
CA LEU A 145 -9.66 5.18 -30.54
C LEU A 145 -9.77 3.87 -31.35
N VAL A 146 -9.65 3.95 -32.67
CA VAL A 146 -9.77 2.79 -33.57
C VAL A 146 -8.50 1.97 -33.56
N PHE A 147 -7.34 2.63 -33.60
CA PHE A 147 -6.04 1.96 -33.58
C PHE A 147 -4.98 2.84 -32.88
N SER A 148 -4.26 2.23 -31.95
CA SER A 148 -3.04 2.78 -31.37
C SER A 148 -2.15 1.64 -30.87
N ALA A 149 -0.97 1.53 -31.44
CA ALA A 149 0.01 0.53 -30.99
C ALA A 149 0.49 0.80 -29.55
N ASP A 150 0.62 2.08 -29.18
CA ASP A 150 0.96 2.49 -27.81
C ASP A 150 -0.09 1.98 -26.80
N TYR A 151 -1.38 2.14 -27.12
CA TYR A 151 -2.49 1.63 -26.32
C TYR A 151 -2.46 0.11 -26.20
N LEU A 152 -2.32 -0.62 -27.31
CA LEU A 152 -2.35 -2.10 -27.31
C LEU A 152 -1.21 -2.70 -26.49
N ILE A 153 -0.02 -2.09 -26.56
CA ILE A 153 1.14 -2.52 -25.76
C ILE A 153 1.00 -2.06 -24.30
N GLY A 154 0.50 -0.84 -24.06
CA GLY A 154 0.17 -0.34 -22.73
C GLY A 154 -0.83 -1.23 -22.00
N LEU A 155 -1.83 -1.75 -22.72
CA LEU A 155 -2.81 -2.69 -22.15
C LEU A 155 -2.15 -4.01 -21.67
N LYS A 156 -1.08 -4.48 -22.35
CA LYS A 156 -0.31 -5.63 -21.86
C LYS A 156 0.41 -5.31 -20.55
N ALA A 157 0.91 -4.09 -20.38
CA ALA A 157 1.55 -3.65 -19.14
C ALA A 157 0.60 -3.71 -17.94
N THR A 158 -0.70 -3.45 -18.12
CA THR A 158 -1.67 -3.53 -17.01
C THR A 158 -1.83 -4.95 -16.45
N LYS A 159 -1.63 -5.99 -17.28
CA LYS A 159 -1.65 -7.39 -16.82
C LYS A 159 -0.44 -7.69 -15.93
N GLU A 160 0.75 -7.24 -16.35
CA GLU A 160 1.96 -7.38 -15.52
C GLU A 160 1.86 -6.55 -14.24
N TYR A 161 1.24 -5.38 -14.30
CA TYR A 161 1.00 -4.56 -13.11
C TYR A 161 0.10 -5.26 -12.08
N ILE A 162 -0.95 -5.97 -12.52
CA ILE A 162 -1.77 -6.82 -11.63
C ILE A 162 -0.91 -7.95 -11.04
N SER A 163 -0.04 -8.58 -11.84
CA SER A 163 0.90 -9.60 -11.34
C SER A 163 1.83 -9.03 -10.27
N LEU A 164 2.35 -7.81 -10.47
CA LEU A 164 3.18 -7.10 -9.50
C LEU A 164 2.45 -6.94 -8.16
N MET A 165 1.19 -6.48 -8.19
CA MET A 165 0.39 -6.27 -6.99
C MET A 165 0.07 -7.58 -6.27
N ASN A 166 -0.19 -8.68 -7.00
CA ASN A 166 -0.39 -9.99 -6.39
C ASN A 166 0.87 -10.48 -5.65
N ILE A 167 2.05 -10.28 -6.23
CA ILE A 167 3.32 -10.63 -5.55
C ILE A 167 3.54 -9.72 -4.33
N ASN A 168 3.15 -8.45 -4.41
CA ASN A 168 3.22 -7.54 -3.27
C ASN A 168 2.32 -8.00 -2.10
N VAL A 169 1.13 -8.57 -2.37
CA VAL A 169 0.30 -9.23 -1.35
C VAL A 169 1.06 -10.41 -0.72
N THR A 170 1.72 -11.24 -1.52
CA THR A 170 2.53 -12.35 -1.01
C THR A 170 3.66 -11.84 -0.11
N ARG A 171 4.35 -10.77 -0.51
CA ARG A 171 5.37 -10.11 0.31
C ARG A 171 4.79 -9.60 1.62
N SER A 172 3.68 -8.87 1.57
CA SER A 172 2.99 -8.36 2.78
C SER A 172 2.58 -9.49 3.71
N LYS A 173 2.15 -10.64 3.15
CA LYS A 173 1.83 -11.85 3.91
C LYS A 173 3.04 -12.39 4.65
N VAL A 174 4.20 -12.52 3.98
CA VAL A 174 5.46 -12.97 4.59
C VAL A 174 5.90 -12.03 5.71
N ASP A 175 5.84 -10.73 5.47
CA ASP A 175 6.22 -9.71 6.46
C ASP A 175 5.29 -9.75 7.68
N LEU A 176 3.99 -9.88 7.47
CA LEU A 176 2.99 -9.99 8.54
C LEU A 176 3.24 -11.23 9.41
N VAL A 177 3.43 -12.41 8.79
CA VAL A 177 3.73 -13.66 9.52
C VAL A 177 4.99 -13.52 10.34
N SER A 178 6.04 -12.93 9.78
CA SER A 178 7.31 -12.69 10.49
C SER A 178 7.10 -11.79 11.72
N GLN A 179 6.39 -10.66 11.56
CA GLN A 179 6.17 -9.70 12.64
C GLN A 179 5.26 -10.26 13.73
N VAL A 180 4.15 -10.92 13.37
CA VAL A 180 3.25 -11.56 14.33
C VAL A 180 3.96 -12.67 15.10
N SER A 181 4.74 -13.52 14.42
CA SER A 181 5.47 -14.61 15.06
C SER A 181 6.48 -14.10 16.08
N LYS A 182 7.28 -13.08 15.73
CA LYS A 182 8.26 -12.46 16.65
C LYS A 182 7.58 -11.82 17.85
N ALA A 183 6.48 -11.10 17.63
CA ALA A 183 5.71 -10.48 18.71
C ALA A 183 5.07 -11.55 19.63
N TYR A 184 4.53 -12.62 19.06
CA TYR A 184 3.96 -13.75 19.78
C TYR A 184 4.99 -14.42 20.67
N TYR A 185 6.16 -14.74 20.14
CA TYR A 185 7.26 -15.33 20.91
C TYR A 185 7.76 -14.43 22.03
N SER A 186 7.79 -13.12 21.80
CA SER A 186 8.14 -12.15 22.85
C SER A 186 7.19 -12.22 24.05
N VAL A 187 5.87 -12.29 23.80
CA VAL A 187 4.88 -12.45 24.89
C VAL A 187 5.04 -13.78 25.59
N LEU A 188 5.19 -14.86 24.82
CA LEU A 188 5.30 -16.23 25.35
C LEU A 188 6.52 -16.39 26.27
N VAL A 189 7.70 -15.93 25.82
CA VAL A 189 8.94 -16.00 26.60
C VAL A 189 8.86 -15.17 27.87
N ASN A 190 8.29 -13.96 27.80
CA ASN A 190 8.12 -13.11 28.99
C ASN A 190 7.11 -13.70 30.00
N LYS A 191 6.06 -14.39 29.55
CA LYS A 191 5.11 -15.10 30.41
C LYS A 191 5.75 -16.30 31.11
N GLU A 192 6.63 -17.05 30.46
CA GLU A 192 7.39 -18.12 31.12
C GLU A 192 8.41 -17.56 32.12
N ARG A 193 9.09 -16.47 31.76
CA ARG A 193 10.06 -15.79 32.64
C ARG A 193 9.41 -15.32 33.95
N ILE A 194 8.20 -14.74 33.92
CA ILE A 194 7.52 -14.25 35.13
C ILE A 194 7.12 -15.39 36.06
N GLN A 195 6.75 -16.55 35.51
CA GLN A 195 6.41 -17.73 36.35
C GLN A 195 7.62 -18.20 37.15
N LEU A 196 8.79 -18.33 36.51
CA LEU A 196 10.02 -18.72 37.17
C LEU A 196 10.46 -17.68 38.20
N LEU A 197 10.39 -16.39 37.85
CA LEU A 197 10.72 -15.31 38.78
C LEU A 197 9.83 -15.27 40.02
N ASN A 198 8.52 -15.51 39.88
CA ASN A 198 7.59 -15.62 41.00
C ASN A 198 7.94 -16.78 41.93
N ALA A 199 8.33 -17.92 41.36
CA ALA A 199 8.77 -19.08 42.17
C ALA A 199 10.05 -18.77 42.99
N ASN A 200 10.98 -17.99 42.38
CA ASN A 200 12.19 -17.57 43.09
C ASN A 200 11.90 -16.52 44.18
N ILE A 201 11.00 -15.59 43.92
CA ILE A 201 10.58 -14.58 44.92
C ILE A 201 9.99 -15.30 46.14
N THR A 202 9.08 -16.29 45.95
CA THR A 202 8.46 -17.03 47.04
C THR A 202 9.51 -17.77 47.88
N LYS A 203 10.52 -18.36 47.26
CA LYS A 203 11.62 -19.05 47.99
C LYS A 203 12.47 -18.07 48.80
N LEU A 204 12.85 -16.92 48.18
CA LEU A 204 13.67 -15.92 48.85
C LEU A 204 12.92 -15.21 49.97
N GLU A 205 11.61 -14.98 49.80
CA GLU A 205 10.75 -14.41 50.83
C GLU A 205 10.69 -15.32 52.07
N LYS A 206 10.52 -16.66 51.87
CA LYS A 206 10.58 -17.62 52.95
C LYS A 206 11.92 -17.55 53.66
N LEU A 207 13.03 -17.60 52.93
CA LEU A 207 14.37 -17.53 53.51
C LEU A 207 14.58 -16.26 54.33
N LEU A 208 14.14 -15.11 53.82
CA LEU A 208 14.22 -13.81 54.52
C LEU A 208 13.42 -13.86 55.83
N ASN A 209 12.22 -14.41 55.81
CA ASN A 209 11.36 -14.50 57.00
C ASN A 209 11.97 -15.43 58.05
N ASP A 210 12.53 -16.58 57.65
CA ASP A 210 13.21 -17.52 58.54
C ASP A 210 14.45 -16.85 59.15
N THR A 211 15.26 -16.13 58.36
CA THR A 211 16.45 -15.39 58.84
C THR A 211 16.07 -14.26 59.80
N ARG A 212 14.98 -13.53 59.56
CA ARG A 212 14.46 -12.53 60.50
C ARG A 212 14.05 -13.14 61.84
N ALA A 213 13.47 -14.35 61.83
CA ALA A 213 13.11 -15.07 63.06
C ALA A 213 14.34 -15.50 63.86
N PHE A 214 15.39 -15.99 63.15
CA PHE A 214 16.69 -16.32 63.76
C PHE A 214 17.42 -15.11 64.33
N ASN A 215 17.37 -13.97 63.64
CA ASN A 215 17.96 -12.74 64.16
C ASN A 215 17.29 -12.25 65.46
N LYS A 216 15.96 -12.31 65.55
CA LYS A 216 15.22 -11.95 66.76
C LYS A 216 15.61 -12.85 67.95
N GLN A 217 16.07 -14.07 67.71
CA GLN A 217 16.59 -15.00 68.71
C GLN A 217 18.08 -14.90 68.95
N GLY A 218 18.76 -14.02 68.23
CA GLY A 218 20.20 -13.78 68.35
C GLY A 218 21.12 -14.82 67.67
N PHE A 219 20.58 -15.67 66.81
CA PHE A 219 21.33 -16.71 66.11
C PHE A 219 22.05 -16.22 64.85
N VAL A 220 21.64 -15.10 64.24
CA VAL A 220 22.25 -14.50 63.07
C VAL A 220 22.34 -12.97 63.21
N GLU A 221 23.28 -12.34 62.52
CA GLU A 221 23.51 -10.92 62.56
C GLU A 221 22.44 -10.14 61.75
N GLN A 222 22.19 -8.86 62.10
CA GLN A 222 21.30 -7.99 61.37
C GLN A 222 21.73 -7.81 59.92
N ILE A 223 23.02 -7.76 59.66
CA ILE A 223 23.59 -7.62 58.32
C ILE A 223 23.16 -8.78 57.38
N ASP A 224 22.88 -9.95 57.90
CA ASP A 224 22.41 -11.09 57.12
C ASP A 224 20.97 -10.91 56.71
N VAL A 225 20.14 -10.31 57.56
CA VAL A 225 18.75 -9.95 57.24
C VAL A 225 18.76 -8.84 56.15
N ASP A 226 19.58 -7.78 56.36
CA ASP A 226 19.61 -6.64 55.45
C ASP A 226 20.06 -7.07 54.04
N ARG A 227 21.04 -7.96 53.93
CA ARG A 227 21.49 -8.52 52.63
C ARG A 227 20.39 -9.29 51.89
N LEU A 228 19.66 -10.14 52.61
CA LEU A 228 18.54 -10.88 52.03
C LEU A 228 17.38 -9.96 51.65
N GLU A 229 17.12 -8.89 52.42
CA GLU A 229 16.12 -7.89 52.10
C GLU A 229 16.47 -7.11 50.84
N VAL A 230 17.72 -6.71 50.66
CA VAL A 230 18.20 -6.11 49.42
C VAL A 230 18.02 -7.06 48.24
N ALA A 231 18.39 -8.35 48.39
CA ALA A 231 18.23 -9.33 47.31
C ALA A 231 16.73 -9.55 46.97
N PHE A 232 15.85 -9.61 47.97
CA PHE A 232 14.41 -9.69 47.76
C PHE A 232 13.84 -8.46 47.01
N ASN A 233 14.16 -7.25 47.47
CA ASN A 233 13.72 -6.02 46.84
C ASN A 233 14.20 -5.91 45.38
N ASN A 234 15.41 -6.41 45.08
CA ASN A 234 15.91 -6.50 43.70
C ASN A 234 15.08 -7.46 42.83
N LEU A 235 14.64 -8.60 43.37
CA LEU A 235 13.76 -9.53 42.64
C LEU A 235 12.35 -8.93 42.41
N ILE A 236 11.77 -8.25 43.40
CA ILE A 236 10.48 -7.55 43.27
C ILE A 236 10.60 -6.47 42.17
N THR A 237 11.69 -5.70 42.17
CA THR A 237 11.93 -4.68 41.12
C THR A 237 12.00 -5.33 39.73
N GLU A 238 12.68 -6.46 39.61
CA GLU A 238 12.78 -7.22 38.36
C GLU A 238 11.40 -7.78 37.94
N GLN A 239 10.60 -8.31 38.87
CA GLN A 239 9.24 -8.75 38.61
C GLN A 239 8.38 -7.62 37.99
N GLN A 240 8.42 -6.44 38.59
CA GLN A 240 7.68 -5.29 38.08
C GLN A 240 8.13 -4.88 36.66
N LYS A 241 9.42 -4.97 36.35
CA LYS A 241 9.93 -4.74 34.99
C LYS A 241 9.37 -5.78 34.00
N VAL A 242 9.41 -7.05 34.35
CA VAL A 242 8.91 -8.13 33.48
C VAL A 242 7.39 -8.01 33.26
N VAL A 243 6.61 -7.65 34.28
CA VAL A 243 5.17 -7.38 34.15
C VAL A 243 4.91 -6.25 33.16
N ARG A 244 5.69 -5.15 33.24
CA ARG A 244 5.57 -4.06 32.26
C ARG A 244 5.99 -4.48 30.86
N LEU A 245 7.03 -5.33 30.72
CA LEU A 245 7.45 -5.90 29.44
C LEU A 245 6.40 -6.83 28.82
N ILE A 246 5.68 -7.63 29.64
CA ILE A 246 4.56 -8.44 29.16
C ILE A 246 3.48 -7.53 28.57
N SER A 247 3.06 -6.50 29.30
CA SER A 247 2.06 -5.55 28.81
C SER A 247 2.49 -4.88 27.50
N LEU A 248 3.76 -4.45 27.40
CA LEU A 248 4.30 -3.87 26.18
C LEU A 248 4.30 -4.87 25.02
N SER A 249 4.79 -6.10 25.23
CA SER A 249 4.83 -7.13 24.19
C SER A 249 3.44 -7.57 23.75
N GLU A 250 2.45 -7.60 24.65
CA GLU A 250 1.04 -7.84 24.30
C GLU A 250 0.48 -6.72 23.42
N ASN A 251 0.81 -5.46 23.72
CA ASN A 251 0.39 -4.33 22.90
C ASN A 251 1.04 -4.37 21.51
N VAL A 252 2.32 -4.76 21.41
CA VAL A 252 2.99 -4.98 20.12
C VAL A 252 2.30 -6.09 19.34
N LEU A 253 1.97 -7.22 19.98
CA LEU A 253 1.24 -8.31 19.33
C LEU A 253 -0.14 -7.85 18.84
N LYS A 254 -0.91 -7.15 19.67
CA LYS A 254 -2.20 -6.57 19.31
C LYS A 254 -2.07 -5.66 18.07
N PHE A 255 -1.07 -4.79 18.07
CA PHE A 255 -0.80 -3.91 16.95
C PHE A 255 -0.49 -4.68 15.66
N GLN A 256 0.39 -5.69 15.73
CA GLN A 256 0.73 -6.50 14.55
C GLN A 256 -0.47 -7.31 14.02
N MET A 257 -1.33 -7.78 14.93
CA MET A 257 -2.55 -8.49 14.56
C MET A 257 -3.66 -7.57 14.03
N GLY A 258 -3.57 -6.25 14.23
CA GLY A 258 -4.69 -5.33 13.99
C GLY A 258 -5.83 -5.54 14.99
N TYR A 259 -5.52 -5.96 16.23
CA TYR A 259 -6.50 -6.22 17.28
C TYR A 259 -6.92 -4.92 17.96
N THR A 260 -8.20 -4.61 17.93
CA THR A 260 -8.78 -3.37 18.48
C THR A 260 -9.37 -3.54 19.89
N GLY A 261 -9.45 -4.76 20.42
CA GLY A 261 -9.97 -5.03 21.76
C GLY A 261 -9.03 -4.56 22.87
N GLN A 262 -9.61 -4.17 24.00
CA GLN A 262 -8.84 -3.75 25.19
C GLN A 262 -8.50 -4.92 26.12
N ASP A 263 -9.12 -6.09 25.92
CA ASP A 263 -8.94 -7.27 26.77
C ASP A 263 -7.52 -7.85 26.67
N ASN A 264 -7.06 -8.50 27.72
CA ASN A 264 -5.77 -9.20 27.74
C ASN A 264 -5.80 -10.42 26.82
N LEU A 265 -4.70 -10.64 26.09
CA LEU A 265 -4.55 -11.81 25.22
C LEU A 265 -4.12 -13.03 26.06
N VAL A 266 -4.85 -14.14 25.88
CA VAL A 266 -4.45 -15.42 26.44
C VAL A 266 -3.76 -16.23 25.34
N LEU A 267 -2.47 -16.55 25.52
CA LEU A 267 -1.75 -17.41 24.59
C LEU A 267 -1.95 -18.87 25.00
N THR A 268 -2.28 -19.72 24.04
CA THR A 268 -2.57 -21.14 24.28
C THR A 268 -1.38 -22.04 24.10
N ASP A 269 -0.35 -21.58 23.36
CA ASP A 269 0.84 -22.40 23.15
C ASP A 269 1.76 -22.36 24.37
N SER A 270 2.40 -23.49 24.66
CA SER A 270 3.50 -23.58 25.61
C SER A 270 4.84 -23.43 24.89
N LEU A 271 5.84 -22.96 25.61
CA LEU A 271 7.20 -22.83 25.09
C LEU A 271 7.85 -24.22 24.93
N SER A 272 7.56 -24.90 23.81
CA SER A 272 8.18 -26.18 23.49
C SER A 272 9.36 -25.96 22.53
N ILE A 273 10.57 -26.25 23.01
CA ILE A 273 11.82 -26.15 22.22
C ILE A 273 12.15 -27.56 21.72
N THR A 274 11.36 -28.07 20.76
CA THR A 274 11.47 -29.48 20.35
C THR A 274 12.34 -29.73 19.12
N ASP A 275 12.65 -28.67 18.33
CA ASP A 275 13.39 -28.82 17.07
C ASP A 275 14.55 -27.82 17.00
N ASN A 276 15.69 -28.22 17.60
CA ASN A 276 16.91 -27.41 17.73
C ASN A 276 18.07 -27.99 16.93
N SER A 277 17.79 -28.66 15.80
CA SER A 277 18.86 -29.17 14.94
C SER A 277 19.59 -28.02 14.24
N GLU A 278 20.90 -28.12 14.16
CA GLU A 278 21.71 -27.20 13.34
C GLU A 278 21.30 -27.31 11.86
N ILE A 279 21.31 -26.18 11.18
CA ILE A 279 20.93 -26.08 9.79
C ILE A 279 22.21 -26.01 8.95
N THR A 280 22.31 -26.85 7.93
CA THR A 280 23.38 -26.74 6.94
C THR A 280 23.21 -25.47 6.12
N VAL A 281 24.26 -24.65 6.05
CA VAL A 281 24.27 -23.45 5.19
C VAL A 281 24.29 -23.89 3.74
N THR A 282 23.14 -23.79 3.07
CA THR A 282 22.97 -24.10 1.65
C THR A 282 22.75 -22.82 0.87
N LYS A 283 23.04 -22.85 -0.44
CA LYS A 283 22.75 -21.73 -1.33
C LYS A 283 21.26 -21.45 -1.36
N THR A 284 20.88 -20.22 -1.04
CA THR A 284 19.47 -19.79 -1.04
C THR A 284 18.96 -19.62 -2.46
N ASP A 285 17.82 -20.21 -2.77
CA ASP A 285 17.13 -20.02 -4.05
C ASP A 285 16.38 -18.68 -4.04
N ALA A 286 16.96 -17.69 -4.72
CA ALA A 286 16.39 -16.34 -4.79
C ALA A 286 15.01 -16.30 -5.46
N THR A 287 14.70 -17.25 -6.33
CA THR A 287 13.41 -17.27 -7.08
C THR A 287 12.19 -17.51 -6.19
N LYS A 288 12.40 -18.07 -4.98
CA LYS A 288 11.36 -18.28 -3.98
C LYS A 288 10.99 -16.99 -3.23
N ARG A 289 11.84 -15.96 -3.31
CA ARG A 289 11.66 -14.71 -2.61
C ARG A 289 10.74 -13.78 -3.39
N SER A 290 9.72 -13.25 -2.71
CA SER A 290 8.77 -12.29 -3.30
C SER A 290 9.46 -11.03 -3.83
N GLU A 291 10.53 -10.58 -3.18
CA GLU A 291 11.31 -9.42 -3.61
C GLU A 291 12.00 -9.66 -4.97
N TYR A 292 12.53 -10.87 -5.18
CA TYR A 292 13.10 -11.26 -6.47
C TYR A 292 12.03 -11.31 -7.56
N GLN A 293 10.89 -11.95 -7.28
CA GLN A 293 9.76 -12.03 -8.20
C GLN A 293 9.19 -10.65 -8.55
N LEU A 294 9.15 -9.69 -7.60
CA LEU A 294 8.77 -8.31 -7.87
C LEU A 294 9.67 -7.65 -8.90
N LEU A 295 10.99 -7.81 -8.75
CA LEU A 295 11.96 -7.25 -9.70
C LEU A 295 11.89 -7.94 -11.07
N GLU A 296 11.60 -9.24 -11.14
CA GLU A 296 11.37 -9.93 -12.42
C GLU A 296 10.16 -9.35 -13.17
N VAL A 297 9.04 -9.10 -12.45
CA VAL A 297 7.87 -8.46 -13.06
C VAL A 297 8.20 -7.04 -13.49
N GLN A 298 8.94 -6.27 -12.68
CA GLN A 298 9.41 -4.93 -13.05
C GLN A 298 10.26 -4.98 -14.33
N GLN A 299 11.09 -6.00 -14.49
CA GLN A 299 11.92 -6.18 -15.69
C GLN A 299 11.08 -6.51 -16.93
N ARG A 300 9.99 -7.29 -16.76
CA ARG A 300 9.00 -7.49 -17.83
C ARG A 300 8.29 -6.19 -18.21
N LEU A 301 7.95 -5.36 -17.23
CA LEU A 301 7.38 -4.02 -17.48
C LEU A 301 8.35 -3.12 -18.23
N ASN A 302 9.64 -3.12 -17.88
CA ASN A 302 10.68 -2.38 -18.60
C ASN A 302 10.79 -2.86 -20.04
N THR A 303 10.72 -4.16 -20.28
CA THR A 303 10.70 -4.76 -21.65
C THR A 303 9.48 -4.28 -22.43
N ILE A 304 8.31 -4.26 -21.80
CA ILE A 304 7.07 -3.76 -22.42
C ILE A 304 7.20 -2.26 -22.74
N ASN A 305 7.80 -1.48 -21.86
CA ASN A 305 8.02 -0.04 -22.09
C ASN A 305 8.94 0.21 -23.30
N VAL A 306 10.05 -0.52 -23.43
CA VAL A 306 10.92 -0.44 -24.61
C VAL A 306 10.14 -0.80 -25.90
N LYS A 307 9.32 -1.86 -25.86
CA LYS A 307 8.45 -2.22 -26.99
C LYS A 307 7.44 -1.12 -27.30
N ARG A 308 6.77 -0.59 -26.28
CA ARG A 308 5.79 0.50 -26.40
C ARG A 308 6.39 1.72 -27.13
N LEU A 309 7.57 2.15 -26.71
CA LEU A 309 8.26 3.27 -27.32
C LEU A 309 8.68 2.98 -28.80
N LYS A 310 9.11 1.75 -29.09
CA LYS A 310 9.43 1.35 -30.47
C LYS A 310 8.18 1.34 -31.35
N PHE A 311 7.07 0.78 -30.87
CA PHE A 311 5.82 0.71 -31.63
C PHE A 311 5.09 2.07 -31.70
N GLY A 312 5.50 3.05 -30.92
CA GLY A 312 5.02 4.42 -31.03
C GLY A 312 5.36 5.13 -32.36
N TYR A 313 6.19 4.52 -33.22
CA TYR A 313 6.37 4.97 -34.62
C TYR A 313 5.18 4.60 -35.53
N LEU A 314 4.29 3.69 -35.10
CA LEU A 314 3.10 3.36 -35.88
C LEU A 314 2.04 4.46 -35.79
N PRO A 315 1.22 4.63 -36.81
CA PRO A 315 0.17 5.64 -36.81
C PRO A 315 -0.88 5.36 -35.72
N THR A 316 -1.55 6.45 -35.28
CA THR A 316 -2.74 6.40 -34.44
C THR A 316 -3.95 6.81 -35.26
N LEU A 317 -5.02 6.00 -35.23
CA LEU A 317 -6.28 6.26 -35.90
C LEU A 317 -7.38 6.51 -34.86
N VAL A 318 -7.99 7.68 -34.95
CA VAL A 318 -9.12 8.11 -34.12
C VAL A 318 -10.29 8.42 -35.04
N ALA A 319 -11.45 7.82 -34.81
CA ALA A 319 -12.70 8.23 -35.41
C ALA A 319 -13.41 9.22 -34.46
N TYR A 320 -14.06 10.21 -35.03
CA TYR A 320 -14.80 11.18 -34.24
C TYR A 320 -16.08 11.62 -34.95
N SER A 321 -17.05 12.03 -34.17
CA SER A 321 -18.27 12.67 -34.66
C SER A 321 -18.64 13.82 -33.75
N SER A 322 -19.26 14.83 -34.33
CA SER A 322 -19.84 15.92 -33.55
C SER A 322 -21.15 16.36 -34.15
N PHE A 323 -22.08 16.72 -33.29
CA PHE A 323 -23.32 17.36 -33.63
C PHE A 323 -23.44 18.62 -32.79
N SER A 324 -23.69 19.76 -33.45
CA SER A 324 -23.79 21.04 -32.76
C SER A 324 -24.92 21.90 -33.29
N TYR A 325 -25.51 22.69 -32.42
CA TYR A 325 -26.31 23.83 -32.74
C TYR A 325 -25.53 25.09 -32.42
N SER A 326 -25.37 25.97 -33.42
CA SER A 326 -24.72 27.27 -33.25
C SER A 326 -25.66 28.41 -33.56
N GLY A 327 -25.68 29.40 -32.70
CA GLY A 327 -26.44 30.63 -32.85
C GLY A 327 -25.50 31.83 -32.86
N GLN A 328 -25.69 32.78 -33.83
CA GLN A 328 -24.88 33.97 -33.95
C GLN A 328 -25.80 35.18 -34.01
N ARG A 329 -25.61 36.14 -33.08
CA ARG A 329 -26.48 37.34 -32.95
C ARG A 329 -25.65 38.54 -32.48
N ASN A 330 -26.24 39.72 -32.72
CA ASN A 330 -25.71 40.98 -32.18
C ASN A 330 -26.40 41.41 -30.88
N ASP A 331 -27.35 40.58 -30.37
CA ASP A 331 -28.06 40.74 -29.10
C ASP A 331 -28.10 39.41 -28.32
N LEU A 332 -28.53 39.45 -27.07
CA LEU A 332 -28.63 38.27 -26.21
C LEU A 332 -29.97 37.49 -26.32
N LYS A 333 -30.80 37.77 -27.37
CA LYS A 333 -32.12 37.19 -27.53
C LYS A 333 -32.10 35.78 -28.17
N TYR A 334 -31.33 34.86 -27.60
CA TYR A 334 -31.16 33.49 -28.13
C TYR A 334 -32.42 32.62 -28.02
N PHE A 335 -33.28 32.90 -27.05
CA PHE A 335 -34.43 32.05 -26.71
C PHE A 335 -35.79 32.67 -27.19
N THR A 336 -35.73 33.57 -28.13
CA THR A 336 -36.93 34.12 -28.76
C THR A 336 -37.46 33.21 -29.88
N LYS A 337 -38.68 33.51 -30.43
CA LYS A 337 -39.29 32.71 -31.49
C LYS A 337 -38.55 32.78 -32.85
N GLU A 338 -37.55 33.61 -33.01
CA GLU A 338 -36.71 33.66 -34.21
C GLU A 338 -35.75 32.49 -34.26
N HIS A 339 -35.75 31.78 -35.38
CA HIS A 339 -34.79 30.67 -35.61
C HIS A 339 -33.39 31.19 -35.83
N VAL A 340 -32.57 31.16 -34.79
CA VAL A 340 -31.17 31.60 -34.81
C VAL A 340 -30.19 30.49 -34.64
N TRP A 341 -30.67 29.24 -34.55
CA TRP A 341 -29.89 28.05 -34.27
C TRP A 341 -29.71 27.21 -35.54
N TYR A 342 -28.47 27.01 -35.94
CA TYR A 342 -28.08 26.26 -37.13
C TYR A 342 -27.44 24.94 -36.72
N PRO A 343 -27.98 23.78 -37.14
CA PRO A 343 -27.39 22.48 -36.86
C PRO A 343 -26.17 22.24 -37.76
N THR A 344 -25.17 21.62 -37.18
CA THR A 344 -23.99 21.09 -37.91
C THR A 344 -23.71 19.67 -37.45
N ALA A 345 -23.58 18.74 -38.36
CA ALA A 345 -23.20 17.37 -38.11
C ALA A 345 -21.90 17.05 -38.85
N LEU A 346 -20.95 16.44 -38.15
CA LEU A 346 -19.64 16.07 -38.67
C LEU A 346 -19.31 14.65 -38.28
N LEU A 347 -18.84 13.84 -39.22
CA LEU A 347 -18.22 12.55 -39.01
C LEU A 347 -16.86 12.57 -39.69
N GLY A 348 -15.82 12.13 -38.99
CA GLY A 348 -14.46 12.14 -39.52
C GLY A 348 -13.54 11.11 -38.86
N GLY A 349 -12.36 10.98 -39.43
CA GLY A 349 -11.29 10.18 -38.87
C GLY A 349 -9.95 10.91 -39.03
N THR A 350 -9.12 10.82 -38.00
CA THR A 350 -7.75 11.40 -38.02
C THR A 350 -6.76 10.26 -37.92
N LEU A 351 -5.89 10.14 -38.94
CA LEU A 351 -4.70 9.29 -38.96
C LEU A 351 -3.48 10.18 -38.64
N SER A 352 -2.90 9.98 -37.45
CA SER A 352 -1.74 10.74 -37.00
C SER A 352 -0.48 9.88 -37.10
N LEU A 353 0.54 10.34 -37.80
CA LEU A 353 1.85 9.71 -37.94
C LEU A 353 2.93 10.79 -37.73
N SER A 354 3.79 10.57 -36.74
CA SER A 354 4.94 11.46 -36.53
C SER A 354 6.09 10.97 -37.41
N ILE A 355 6.41 11.73 -38.48
CA ILE A 355 7.49 11.40 -39.42
C ILE A 355 8.85 11.75 -38.84
N PHE A 356 8.96 12.91 -38.22
CA PHE A 356 10.19 13.41 -37.58
C PHE A 356 9.85 14.14 -36.29
N ASP A 357 10.48 13.77 -35.19
CA ASP A 357 10.26 14.31 -33.85
C ASP A 357 11.55 14.89 -33.23
N GLY A 358 12.53 15.26 -34.04
CA GLY A 358 13.82 15.78 -33.58
C GLY A 358 14.62 14.73 -32.77
N PHE A 359 14.53 13.46 -33.13
CA PHE A 359 15.18 12.32 -32.44
C PHE A 359 14.71 12.08 -31.00
N GLN A 360 13.69 12.78 -30.52
CA GLN A 360 13.19 12.60 -29.13
C GLN A 360 12.84 11.14 -28.84
N ARG A 361 12.13 10.47 -29.74
CA ARG A 361 11.72 9.06 -29.57
C ARG A 361 12.91 8.13 -29.58
N HIS A 362 13.90 8.40 -30.45
CA HIS A 362 15.15 7.64 -30.51
C HIS A 362 15.83 7.65 -29.13
N TYR A 363 16.05 8.86 -28.55
CA TYR A 363 16.71 8.97 -27.25
C TYR A 363 15.86 8.43 -26.09
N LYS A 364 14.53 8.54 -26.13
CA LYS A 364 13.64 7.88 -25.16
C LYS A 364 13.79 6.35 -25.19
N ILE A 365 13.95 5.76 -26.40
CA ILE A 365 14.20 4.32 -26.54
C ILE A 365 15.56 3.94 -25.96
N GLN A 366 16.60 4.75 -26.18
CA GLN A 366 17.93 4.50 -25.60
C GLN A 366 17.88 4.60 -24.07
N GLN A 367 17.21 5.60 -23.52
CA GLN A 367 16.98 5.71 -22.07
C GLN A 367 16.26 4.46 -21.51
N ALA A 368 15.16 4.04 -22.14
CA ALA A 368 14.43 2.86 -21.72
C ALA A 368 15.25 1.55 -21.79
N LYS A 369 16.15 1.43 -22.78
CA LYS A 369 17.10 0.31 -22.85
C LYS A 369 18.13 0.35 -21.71
N LEU A 370 18.58 1.54 -21.32
CA LEU A 370 19.49 1.71 -20.18
C LEU A 370 18.77 1.41 -18.86
N ASP A 371 17.49 1.81 -18.73
CA ASP A 371 16.68 1.44 -17.56
C ASP A 371 16.46 -0.07 -17.46
N PHE A 372 16.24 -0.75 -18.58
CA PHE A 372 16.23 -2.21 -18.63
C PHE A 372 17.55 -2.80 -18.14
N LYS A 373 18.69 -2.31 -18.61
CA LYS A 373 20.02 -2.76 -18.20
C LYS A 373 20.30 -2.47 -16.71
N LYS A 374 19.86 -1.32 -16.19
CA LYS A 374 19.89 -1.01 -14.76
C LYS A 374 19.07 -2.02 -13.95
N GLY A 375 17.88 -2.42 -14.46
CA GLY A 375 17.06 -3.45 -13.86
C GLY A 375 17.76 -4.81 -13.79
N GLU A 376 18.52 -5.22 -14.82
CA GLU A 376 19.33 -6.45 -14.80
C GLU A 376 20.41 -6.40 -13.72
N ASN A 377 21.11 -5.26 -13.58
CA ASN A 377 22.10 -5.08 -12.52
C ASN A 377 21.46 -5.10 -11.13
N THR A 378 20.29 -4.49 -10.96
CA THR A 378 19.53 -4.51 -9.70
C THR A 378 19.11 -5.93 -9.33
N LEU A 379 18.63 -6.71 -10.30
CA LEU A 379 18.23 -8.11 -10.08
C LEU A 379 19.42 -8.97 -9.64
N ARG A 380 20.58 -8.80 -10.30
CA ARG A 380 21.85 -9.48 -9.91
C ARG A 380 22.27 -9.09 -8.50
N ASN A 381 22.24 -7.79 -8.17
CA ASN A 381 22.60 -7.32 -6.84
C ASN A 381 21.65 -7.88 -5.76
N LEU A 382 20.35 -7.91 -6.04
CA LEU A 382 19.37 -8.51 -5.12
C LEU A 382 19.62 -10.01 -4.94
N GLN A 383 19.98 -10.73 -5.99
CA GLN A 383 20.32 -12.15 -5.88
C GLN A 383 21.49 -12.36 -4.91
N LEU A 384 22.57 -11.58 -5.06
CA LEU A 384 23.71 -11.64 -4.14
C LEU A 384 23.32 -11.26 -2.70
N ALA A 385 22.45 -10.26 -2.53
CA ALA A 385 21.96 -9.85 -1.22
C ALA A 385 21.12 -10.97 -0.55
N ILE A 386 20.26 -11.66 -1.31
CA ILE A 386 19.45 -12.78 -0.81
C ILE A 386 20.35 -13.97 -0.43
N GLU A 387 21.38 -14.28 -1.22
CA GLU A 387 22.35 -15.31 -0.88
C GLU A 387 23.10 -14.99 0.43
N LEU A 388 23.53 -13.74 0.60
CA LEU A 388 24.18 -13.26 1.82
C LEU A 388 23.22 -13.28 3.02
N GLU A 389 21.98 -12.81 2.84
CA GLU A 389 20.93 -12.82 3.88
C GLU A 389 20.65 -14.25 4.35
N GLY A 390 20.49 -15.19 3.41
CA GLY A 390 20.26 -16.59 3.74
C GLY A 390 21.42 -17.24 4.50
N ALA A 391 22.66 -16.99 4.07
CA ALA A 391 23.87 -17.47 4.77
C ALA A 391 23.99 -16.87 6.18
N SER A 392 23.77 -15.54 6.30
CA SER A 392 23.82 -14.84 7.60
C SER A 392 22.73 -15.34 8.55
N ALA A 393 21.51 -15.55 8.05
CA ALA A 393 20.40 -16.06 8.84
C ALA A 393 20.67 -17.50 9.35
N ALA A 394 21.27 -18.36 8.52
CA ALA A 394 21.67 -19.71 8.94
C ALA A 394 22.75 -19.67 10.03
N VAL A 395 23.78 -18.82 9.88
CA VAL A 395 24.83 -18.66 10.90
C VAL A 395 24.25 -18.13 12.22
N ASN A 396 23.39 -17.10 12.16
CA ASN A 396 22.76 -16.53 13.35
C ASN A 396 21.87 -17.56 14.07
N TYR A 397 21.10 -18.34 13.33
CA TYR A 397 20.29 -19.41 13.91
C TYR A 397 21.17 -20.48 14.58
N ASN A 398 22.21 -20.98 13.92
CA ASN A 398 23.10 -21.98 14.49
C ASN A 398 23.82 -21.47 15.74
N ASN A 399 24.29 -20.22 15.74
CA ASN A 399 24.88 -19.58 16.92
C ASN A 399 23.85 -19.49 18.08
N ALA A 400 22.59 -19.17 17.78
CA ALA A 400 21.54 -19.10 18.79
C ALA A 400 21.21 -20.50 19.37
N VAL A 401 21.19 -21.53 18.53
CA VAL A 401 21.02 -22.93 18.99
C VAL A 401 22.17 -23.34 19.92
N ALA A 402 23.40 -23.09 19.53
CA ALA A 402 24.57 -23.39 20.35
C ALA A 402 24.56 -22.60 21.69
N SER A 403 24.22 -21.30 21.62
CA SER A 403 24.07 -20.45 22.80
C SER A 403 22.98 -20.99 23.74
N LEU A 404 21.84 -21.35 23.20
CA LEU A 404 20.71 -21.89 23.98
C LEU A 404 21.12 -23.16 24.76
N GLN A 405 21.86 -24.08 24.12
CA GLN A 405 22.33 -25.30 24.79
C GLN A 405 23.27 -24.97 25.98
N VAL A 406 24.17 -24.00 25.79
CA VAL A 406 25.10 -23.57 26.86
C VAL A 406 24.32 -22.87 27.98
N GLN A 407 23.41 -21.92 27.64
CA GLN A 407 22.67 -21.18 28.65
C GLN A 407 21.70 -22.08 29.45
N LYS A 408 21.10 -23.09 28.80
CA LYS A 408 20.29 -24.10 29.48
C LYS A 408 21.14 -24.87 30.53
N ARG A 409 22.32 -25.31 30.14
CA ARG A 409 23.25 -26.00 31.08
C ARG A 409 23.67 -25.08 32.22
N ASN A 410 23.98 -23.81 31.94
CA ASN A 410 24.35 -22.84 32.96
C ASN A 410 23.18 -22.57 33.94
N LEU A 411 21.96 -22.50 33.45
CA LEU A 411 20.76 -22.37 34.27
C LEU A 411 20.59 -23.56 35.19
N ASP A 412 20.73 -24.77 34.66
CA ASP A 412 20.59 -26.02 35.49
C ASP A 412 21.66 -26.09 36.57
N LEU A 413 22.92 -25.72 36.23
CA LEU A 413 24.02 -25.66 37.20
C LEU A 413 23.80 -24.60 38.28
N SER A 414 23.43 -23.37 37.88
CA SER A 414 23.16 -22.26 38.82
C SER A 414 21.97 -22.56 39.74
N LYS A 415 20.95 -23.24 39.23
CA LYS A 415 19.81 -23.70 40.03
C LYS A 415 20.24 -24.74 41.06
N ASN A 416 21.10 -25.65 40.70
CA ASN A 416 21.66 -26.65 41.63
C ASN A 416 22.55 -25.97 42.71
N ILE A 417 23.46 -25.06 42.29
CA ILE A 417 24.29 -24.29 43.22
C ILE A 417 23.44 -23.54 44.23
N TYR A 418 22.44 -22.80 43.77
CA TYR A 418 21.49 -22.07 44.64
C TYR A 418 20.79 -23.01 45.65
N THR A 419 20.28 -24.15 45.17
CA THR A 419 19.58 -25.12 46.02
C THR A 419 20.49 -25.72 47.09
N VAL A 420 21.76 -26.03 46.74
CA VAL A 420 22.76 -26.56 47.69
C VAL A 420 23.15 -25.49 48.68
N SER A 421 23.46 -24.26 48.23
CA SER A 421 23.86 -23.15 49.13
C SER A 421 22.74 -22.81 50.10
N GLN A 422 21.46 -22.81 49.65
CA GLN A 422 20.32 -22.60 50.50
C GLN A 422 20.18 -23.69 51.59
N LYS A 423 20.31 -24.98 51.22
CA LYS A 423 20.27 -26.09 52.16
C LYS A 423 21.40 -26.04 53.21
N LYS A 424 22.64 -25.71 52.79
CA LYS A 424 23.76 -25.51 53.68
C LYS A 424 23.50 -24.42 54.71
N TYR A 425 22.95 -23.30 54.25
CA TYR A 425 22.60 -22.18 55.12
C TYR A 425 21.50 -22.57 56.12
N GLU A 426 20.44 -23.23 55.68
CA GLU A 426 19.34 -23.74 56.53
C GLU A 426 19.87 -24.74 57.61
N GLN A 427 20.92 -25.46 57.31
CA GLN A 427 21.56 -26.40 58.23
C GLN A 427 22.68 -25.78 59.11
N GLY A 428 22.92 -24.47 58.97
CA GLY A 428 23.92 -23.74 59.76
C GLY A 428 25.39 -24.01 59.36
N VAL A 429 25.64 -24.70 58.20
CA VAL A 429 27.01 -25.02 57.70
C VAL A 429 27.44 -24.15 56.51
N GLY A 430 26.58 -23.24 56.04
CA GLY A 430 26.84 -22.32 54.95
C GLY A 430 26.68 -20.86 55.37
N SER A 431 27.22 -19.94 54.58
CA SER A 431 27.07 -18.51 54.84
C SER A 431 25.93 -17.90 54.02
N ASN A 432 25.31 -16.85 54.56
CA ASN A 432 24.32 -16.06 53.85
C ASN A 432 24.89 -15.48 52.55
N LEU A 433 26.17 -15.09 52.55
CA LEU A 433 26.86 -14.55 51.35
C LEU A 433 26.90 -15.59 50.21
N GLU A 434 27.11 -16.87 50.50
CA GLU A 434 27.05 -17.94 49.47
C GLU A 434 25.67 -18.02 48.83
N VAL A 435 24.60 -17.93 49.65
CA VAL A 435 23.20 -17.95 49.13
C VAL A 435 22.95 -16.74 48.22
N ILE A 436 23.33 -15.54 48.63
CA ILE A 436 23.13 -14.31 47.86
C ILE A 436 23.91 -14.34 46.51
N ASN A 437 25.18 -14.80 46.55
CA ASN A 437 26.00 -14.97 45.37
C ASN A 437 25.37 -16.01 44.39
N ALA A 438 24.93 -17.15 44.94
CA ALA A 438 24.22 -18.17 44.17
C ALA A 438 22.90 -17.69 43.59
N GLN A 439 22.15 -16.87 44.32
CA GLN A 439 20.92 -16.24 43.87
C GLN A 439 21.14 -15.25 42.73
N THR A 440 22.19 -14.44 42.83
CA THR A 440 22.61 -13.51 41.77
C THR A 440 22.98 -14.26 40.49
N SER A 441 23.83 -15.30 40.62
CA SER A 441 24.21 -16.13 39.48
C SER A 441 23.04 -16.87 38.85
N LEU A 442 22.06 -17.34 39.65
CA LEU A 442 20.85 -17.96 39.17
C LEU A 442 20.03 -16.96 38.35
N LYS A 443 19.79 -15.75 38.91
CA LYS A 443 19.07 -14.68 38.21
C LYS A 443 19.70 -14.33 36.87
N GLU A 444 21.04 -14.18 36.81
CA GLU A 444 21.75 -13.89 35.57
C GLU A 444 21.63 -15.05 34.57
N SER A 445 21.73 -16.27 35.00
CA SER A 445 21.56 -17.48 34.16
C SER A 445 20.14 -17.59 33.61
N GLU A 446 19.10 -17.25 34.41
CA GLU A 446 17.70 -17.19 33.95
C GLU A 446 17.50 -16.15 32.86
N ILE A 447 18.01 -14.94 33.06
CA ILE A 447 17.93 -13.88 32.06
C ILE A 447 18.60 -14.31 30.76
N ASN A 448 19.82 -14.83 30.82
CA ASN A 448 20.58 -15.29 29.67
C ASN A 448 19.88 -16.46 28.94
N TYR A 449 19.29 -17.40 29.68
CA TYR A 449 18.52 -18.50 29.11
C TYR A 449 17.28 -18.01 28.34
N PHE A 450 16.46 -17.14 28.92
CA PHE A 450 15.28 -16.62 28.24
C PHE A 450 15.61 -15.74 27.04
N ASN A 451 16.69 -14.98 27.11
CA ASN A 451 17.20 -14.24 25.95
C ASN A 451 17.63 -15.21 24.83
N ALA A 452 18.39 -16.27 25.16
CA ALA A 452 18.81 -17.27 24.18
C ALA A 452 17.61 -18.03 23.55
N VAL A 453 16.58 -18.31 24.34
CA VAL A 453 15.31 -18.89 23.83
C VAL A 453 14.66 -17.96 22.83
N TYR A 454 14.49 -16.69 23.20
CA TYR A 454 13.88 -15.69 22.32
C TYR A 454 14.69 -15.51 21.04
N ASP A 455 16.00 -15.36 21.14
CA ASP A 455 16.90 -15.19 20.00
C ASP A 455 16.80 -16.39 19.04
N MET A 456 16.80 -17.60 19.55
CA MET A 456 16.68 -18.81 18.74
C MET A 456 15.34 -18.84 17.98
N LEU A 457 14.22 -18.49 18.63
CA LEU A 457 12.91 -18.44 17.98
C LEU A 457 12.83 -17.36 16.92
N VAL A 458 13.39 -16.18 17.20
CA VAL A 458 13.44 -15.05 16.24
C VAL A 458 14.30 -15.40 15.04
N TYR A 459 15.52 -15.92 15.25
CA TYR A 459 16.41 -16.31 14.16
C TYR A 459 15.88 -17.48 13.34
N LYS A 460 15.06 -18.38 13.94
CA LYS A 460 14.31 -19.41 13.18
C LYS A 460 13.33 -18.77 12.20
N VAL A 461 12.57 -17.76 12.64
CA VAL A 461 11.64 -17.01 11.78
C VAL A 461 12.42 -16.27 10.68
N ASP A 462 13.54 -15.63 11.03
CA ASP A 462 14.38 -14.91 10.06
C ASP A 462 15.01 -15.86 9.04
N TYR A 463 15.48 -17.02 9.44
CA TYR A 463 15.97 -18.05 8.52
C TYR A 463 14.89 -18.55 7.56
N LEU A 464 13.69 -18.85 8.06
CA LEU A 464 12.56 -19.28 7.21
C LEU A 464 12.15 -18.18 6.23
N LYS A 465 12.17 -16.90 6.67
CA LYS A 465 11.92 -15.75 5.81
C LYS A 465 13.02 -15.60 4.75
N ALA A 466 14.29 -15.64 5.15
CA ALA A 466 15.43 -15.49 4.27
C ALA A 466 15.50 -16.57 3.18
N THR A 467 15.08 -17.80 3.50
CA THR A 467 15.02 -18.91 2.55
C THR A 467 13.73 -19.01 1.74
N GLY A 468 12.76 -18.12 1.99
CA GLY A 468 11.44 -18.13 1.31
C GLY A 468 10.51 -19.25 1.76
N ASN A 469 10.74 -19.85 2.94
CA ASN A 469 9.97 -20.97 3.46
C ASN A 469 9.04 -20.61 4.64
N LEU A 470 8.91 -19.32 4.97
CA LEU A 470 8.10 -18.87 6.12
C LEU A 470 6.60 -19.02 5.88
N VAL A 471 6.16 -18.87 4.65
CA VAL A 471 4.76 -19.03 4.22
C VAL A 471 4.71 -20.04 3.10
N LYS A 472 3.91 -21.08 3.26
CA LYS A 472 3.70 -22.12 2.24
C LYS A 472 2.56 -21.73 1.29
#